data_af9d58bdc88e2032f8c02958354c0c15
#
_entry.id   af9d58bdc88e2032f8c02958354c0c15
#
_cell.length_a   1.000
_cell.length_b   1.000
_cell.length_c   1.000
_cell.angle_alpha   90.00
_cell.angle_beta   90.00
_cell.angle_gamma   90.00
#
_symmetry.space_group_name_H-M   'P 1'
#
loop_
_entity.id
_entity.type
_entity.pdbx_description
1 polymer ?
#
loop_
_entity_poly.entity_id
_entity_poly.type
_entity_poly.pdbx_seq_one_letter_code
_entity_poly.pdbx_strand_id
1 'polypeptide(L)'
;MALSNASSVTTMPEAASSPDTPRAPRSRFWADWSTRDFAQQQASGSIDQLIAVLPVAATEQHGPHLPLCVDSALVDGVIAAALPHLAPEVPALFLPTQAVGLSPEHARFAGTLTLRAETTIRLWTDIGESVAASGVRKLVLLNSHGGQVGVMDIVARDLRARLGMLVYSVNWFGLPLVGPQGEDVNALFSPHEHRFGIHAGEIETSMMLALAPHAVDMQQAQNFASTSEVRAAQFPILGNGKSAKLGWQMQDYNPHGAVGNAAAASADKGSRVLDAAGRALARLLAEVHQLPLSTVKHHLASPPA
;
A
#
# COMPACT_ATOMS: atom_id res chain seq x y z
N MET A 1 -57.65 -35.29 39.71
CA MET A 1 -56.37 -34.89 40.35
C MET A 1 -55.46 -34.28 39.23
N ALA A 2 -55.43 -32.97 39.15
CA ALA A 2 -54.63 -32.27 38.26
C ALA A 2 -53.42 -31.67 38.99
N LEU A 3 -52.22 -32.04 38.60
CA LEU A 3 -50.98 -31.43 39.09
C LEU A 3 -50.53 -30.33 38.14
N SER A 4 -50.61 -29.10 38.60
CA SER A 4 -50.06 -27.91 37.94
C SER A 4 -48.58 -27.79 38.30
N ASN A 5 -47.73 -27.83 37.32
CA ASN A 5 -46.33 -27.46 37.45
C ASN A 5 -46.11 -26.03 36.87
N ALA A 6 -45.96 -25.07 37.76
CA ALA A 6 -45.53 -23.74 37.46
C ALA A 6 -43.96 -23.71 37.44
N SER A 7 -43.35 -23.59 36.26
CA SER A 7 -41.92 -23.35 36.14
C SER A 7 -41.63 -21.86 36.31
N SER A 8 -40.95 -21.50 37.38
CA SER A 8 -40.43 -20.17 37.61
C SER A 8 -39.20 -19.92 36.71
N VAL A 9 -39.31 -19.00 35.77
CA VAL A 9 -38.17 -18.48 34.99
C VAL A 9 -37.41 -17.51 35.89
N THR A 10 -36.25 -17.93 36.34
CA THR A 10 -35.31 -17.06 37.05
C THR A 10 -34.60 -16.18 36.04
N THR A 11 -34.93 -14.91 36.01
CA THR A 11 -34.19 -13.88 35.26
C THR A 11 -32.84 -13.66 35.95
N MET A 12 -31.75 -13.97 35.23
CA MET A 12 -30.40 -13.60 35.66
C MET A 12 -30.25 -12.08 35.65
N PRO A 13 -29.61 -11.47 36.64
CA PRO A 13 -29.36 -10.04 36.65
C PRO A 13 -28.35 -9.69 35.56
N GLU A 14 -28.70 -8.70 34.76
CA GLU A 14 -27.84 -8.05 33.77
C GLU A 14 -26.60 -7.51 34.49
N ALA A 15 -25.43 -8.02 34.14
CA ALA A 15 -24.16 -7.56 34.71
C ALA A 15 -23.97 -6.09 34.35
N ALA A 16 -24.12 -5.20 35.33
CA ALA A 16 -23.80 -3.79 35.20
C ALA A 16 -22.34 -3.64 34.80
N SER A 17 -22.10 -3.11 33.61
CA SER A 17 -20.76 -2.70 33.15
C SER A 17 -20.23 -1.62 34.06
N SER A 18 -19.12 -1.89 34.77
CA SER A 18 -18.39 -0.88 35.55
C SER A 18 -17.92 0.26 34.63
N PRO A 19 -18.15 1.52 35.01
CA PRO A 19 -17.57 2.66 34.29
C PRO A 19 -16.09 2.79 34.62
N ASP A 20 -15.30 3.25 33.60
CA ASP A 20 -13.94 3.74 33.70
C ASP A 20 -12.78 2.73 33.90
N THR A 21 -12.63 1.82 32.93
CA THR A 21 -11.27 1.44 32.54
C THR A 21 -10.89 2.29 31.31
N PRO A 22 -9.72 2.98 31.29
CA PRO A 22 -9.28 3.71 30.10
C PRO A 22 -9.24 2.74 28.92
N ARG A 23 -10.09 2.97 27.93
CA ARG A 23 -10.12 2.13 26.73
C ARG A 23 -8.75 2.27 26.05
N ALA A 24 -8.07 1.14 25.81
CA ALA A 24 -6.83 1.13 25.04
C ALA A 24 -7.02 1.92 23.71
N PRO A 25 -5.99 2.62 23.23
CA PRO A 25 -6.09 3.32 21.96
C PRO A 25 -6.60 2.35 20.88
N ARG A 26 -7.53 2.80 20.05
CA ARG A 26 -8.11 1.95 19.00
C ARG A 26 -7.01 1.51 18.04
N SER A 27 -7.04 0.23 17.63
CA SER A 27 -6.14 -0.30 16.62
C SER A 27 -6.22 0.55 15.34
N ARG A 28 -5.08 0.66 14.64
CA ARG A 28 -4.97 1.28 13.32
C ARG A 28 -5.29 0.31 12.18
N PHE A 29 -5.69 -0.93 12.48
CA PHE A 29 -6.01 -1.94 11.49
C PHE A 29 -7.53 -2.16 11.42
N TRP A 30 -8.07 -2.13 10.20
CA TRP A 30 -9.49 -2.29 9.92
C TRP A 30 -10.06 -3.60 10.47
N ALA A 31 -9.31 -4.70 10.30
CA ALA A 31 -9.72 -6.02 10.71
C ALA A 31 -9.84 -6.21 12.25
N ASP A 32 -9.23 -5.32 13.02
CA ASP A 32 -9.32 -5.34 14.49
C ASP A 32 -10.56 -4.62 15.02
N TRP A 33 -11.29 -3.92 14.16
CA TRP A 33 -12.50 -3.21 14.53
C TRP A 33 -13.71 -4.13 14.44
N SER A 34 -14.59 -4.05 15.44
CA SER A 34 -15.88 -4.73 15.44
C SER A 34 -16.94 -3.90 14.69
N THR A 35 -18.04 -4.55 14.29
CA THR A 35 -19.21 -3.85 13.77
C THR A 35 -19.72 -2.76 14.72
N ARG A 36 -19.59 -2.95 16.03
CA ARG A 36 -19.95 -1.95 17.04
C ARG A 36 -19.08 -0.70 16.95
N ASP A 37 -17.78 -0.85 16.66
CA ASP A 37 -16.88 0.28 16.53
C ASP A 37 -17.26 1.16 15.33
N PHE A 38 -17.58 0.55 14.17
CA PHE A 38 -18.08 1.27 13.01
C PHE A 38 -19.44 1.94 13.28
N ALA A 39 -20.38 1.25 13.92
CA ALA A 39 -21.68 1.82 14.28
C ALA A 39 -21.53 3.04 15.21
N GLN A 40 -20.58 3.04 16.13
CA GLN A 40 -20.28 4.18 17.00
C GLN A 40 -19.74 5.38 16.20
N GLN A 41 -18.87 5.14 15.21
CA GLN A 41 -18.37 6.21 14.34
C GLN A 41 -19.50 6.81 13.48
N GLN A 42 -20.39 5.97 12.96
CA GLN A 42 -21.57 6.43 12.22
C GLN A 42 -22.48 7.28 13.11
N ALA A 43 -22.80 6.81 14.32
CA ALA A 43 -23.68 7.50 15.26
C ALA A 43 -23.11 8.85 15.74
N SER A 44 -21.78 8.96 15.88
CA SER A 44 -21.11 10.22 16.23
C SER A 44 -20.89 11.17 15.05
N GLY A 45 -21.20 10.75 13.82
CA GLY A 45 -20.93 11.55 12.60
C GLY A 45 -19.45 11.68 12.25
N SER A 46 -18.55 10.87 12.86
CA SER A 46 -17.12 10.94 12.61
C SER A 46 -16.62 9.91 11.58
N ILE A 47 -17.51 9.08 11.07
CA ILE A 47 -17.17 8.01 10.12
C ILE A 47 -16.57 8.55 8.80
N ASP A 48 -17.02 9.70 8.32
CA ASP A 48 -16.55 10.36 7.10
C ASP A 48 -15.15 10.97 7.25
N GLN A 49 -14.66 11.13 8.47
CA GLN A 49 -13.30 11.58 8.75
C GLN A 49 -12.28 10.44 8.65
N LEU A 50 -12.73 9.17 8.76
CA LEU A 50 -11.85 8.02 8.66
C LEU A 50 -11.18 7.97 7.28
N ILE A 51 -9.90 7.61 7.28
CA ILE A 51 -9.12 7.35 6.07
C ILE A 51 -8.88 5.85 5.98
N ALA A 52 -9.49 5.19 5.02
CA ALA A 52 -9.16 3.81 4.69
C ALA A 52 -7.88 3.78 3.86
N VAL A 53 -6.92 2.94 4.22
CA VAL A 53 -5.70 2.71 3.44
C VAL A 53 -5.71 1.26 2.97
N LEU A 54 -5.81 1.03 1.67
CA LEU A 54 -5.74 -0.30 1.06
C LEU A 54 -4.32 -0.55 0.55
N PRO A 55 -3.52 -1.37 1.24
CA PRO A 55 -2.22 -1.76 0.75
C PRO A 55 -2.39 -2.75 -0.42
N VAL A 56 -1.75 -2.47 -1.55
CA VAL A 56 -1.77 -3.31 -2.75
C VAL A 56 -0.36 -3.68 -3.16
N ALA A 57 -0.11 -4.98 -3.31
CA ALA A 57 1.19 -5.57 -3.58
C ALA A 57 1.10 -6.62 -4.69
N ALA A 58 2.16 -7.38 -4.92
CA ALA A 58 2.16 -8.56 -5.76
C ALA A 58 2.91 -9.71 -5.07
N THR A 59 2.66 -10.94 -5.52
CA THR A 59 3.45 -12.12 -5.21
C THR A 59 4.14 -12.54 -6.50
N GLU A 60 5.37 -12.07 -6.69
CA GLU A 60 6.08 -12.20 -7.94
C GLU A 60 7.57 -12.49 -7.74
N GLN A 61 8.20 -13.01 -8.78
CA GLN A 61 9.63 -13.25 -8.77
C GLN A 61 10.43 -11.93 -8.57
N HIS A 62 11.50 -11.99 -7.80
CA HIS A 62 12.44 -10.88 -7.54
C HIS A 62 13.89 -11.37 -7.68
N GLY A 63 14.21 -11.96 -8.84
CA GLY A 63 15.54 -12.52 -9.09
C GLY A 63 15.84 -13.79 -8.28
N PRO A 64 17.08 -14.27 -8.32
CA PRO A 64 17.46 -15.50 -7.64
C PRO A 64 17.71 -15.34 -6.13
N HIS A 65 17.76 -14.11 -5.61
CA HIS A 65 18.22 -13.76 -4.27
C HIS A 65 17.13 -13.30 -3.32
N LEU A 66 15.92 -12.98 -3.82
CA LEU A 66 14.81 -12.49 -3.01
C LEU A 66 13.60 -13.43 -3.08
N PRO A 67 12.77 -13.48 -2.01
CA PRO A 67 11.55 -14.26 -2.01
C PRO A 67 10.45 -13.60 -2.85
N LEU A 68 9.37 -14.35 -3.13
CA LEU A 68 8.23 -13.85 -3.92
C LEU A 68 7.37 -12.79 -3.19
N CYS A 69 7.55 -12.61 -1.90
CA CYS A 69 6.72 -11.74 -1.05
C CYS A 69 7.29 -10.31 -0.90
N VAL A 70 8.28 -9.92 -1.69
CA VAL A 70 8.96 -8.61 -1.53
C VAL A 70 7.96 -7.47 -1.44
N ASP A 71 7.08 -7.31 -2.40
CA ASP A 71 6.13 -6.19 -2.43
C ASP A 71 5.25 -6.12 -1.19
N SER A 72 4.76 -7.28 -0.73
CA SER A 72 3.94 -7.35 0.49
C SER A 72 4.77 -7.00 1.73
N ALA A 73 5.99 -7.54 1.83
CA ALA A 73 6.88 -7.26 2.94
C ALA A 73 7.26 -5.77 3.00
N LEU A 74 7.50 -5.16 1.84
CA LEU A 74 7.86 -3.74 1.75
C LEU A 74 6.70 -2.83 2.16
N VAL A 75 5.49 -3.04 1.63
CA VAL A 75 4.35 -2.19 2.00
C VAL A 75 3.97 -2.35 3.47
N ASP A 76 4.00 -3.57 4.00
CA ASP A 76 3.74 -3.83 5.42
C ASP A 76 4.84 -3.22 6.30
N GLY A 77 6.10 -3.28 5.86
CA GLY A 77 7.24 -2.62 6.52
C GLY A 77 7.11 -1.10 6.55
N VAL A 78 6.69 -0.48 5.44
CA VAL A 78 6.42 0.96 5.37
C VAL A 78 5.27 1.36 6.29
N ILE A 79 4.19 0.57 6.34
CA ILE A 79 3.07 0.78 7.27
C ILE A 79 3.58 0.69 8.71
N ALA A 80 4.30 -0.37 9.06
CA ALA A 80 4.85 -0.54 10.41
C ALA A 80 5.75 0.64 10.82
N ALA A 81 6.59 1.13 9.89
CA ALA A 81 7.43 2.31 10.11
C ALA A 81 6.62 3.62 10.22
N ALA A 82 5.43 3.69 9.62
CA ALA A 82 4.57 4.87 9.71
C ALA A 82 3.82 4.97 11.05
N LEU A 83 3.47 3.84 11.69
CA LEU A 83 2.65 3.81 12.91
C LEU A 83 3.17 4.71 14.03
N PRO A 84 4.47 4.74 14.37
CA PRO A 84 5.00 5.61 15.43
C PRO A 84 4.92 7.11 15.10
N HIS A 85 4.76 7.47 13.83
CA HIS A 85 4.71 8.84 13.34
C HIS A 85 3.28 9.34 13.08
N LEU A 86 2.28 8.45 13.14
CA LEU A 86 0.89 8.81 13.00
C LEU A 86 0.37 9.49 14.26
N ALA A 87 0.04 10.77 14.15
CA ALA A 87 -0.58 11.51 15.23
C ALA A 87 -1.93 10.87 15.64
N PRO A 88 -2.28 10.86 16.95
CA PRO A 88 -3.50 10.22 17.46
C PRO A 88 -4.78 10.72 16.76
N GLU A 89 -4.81 11.98 16.39
CA GLU A 89 -5.95 12.65 15.72
C GLU A 89 -6.11 12.28 14.24
N VAL A 90 -5.10 11.68 13.59
CA VAL A 90 -5.21 11.23 12.20
C VAL A 90 -5.90 9.85 12.16
N PRO A 91 -7.17 9.75 11.74
CA PRO A 91 -7.98 8.54 11.89
C PRO A 91 -7.78 7.58 10.72
N ALA A 92 -6.52 7.18 10.47
CA ALA A 92 -6.19 6.22 9.42
C ALA A 92 -6.37 4.78 9.89
N LEU A 93 -7.02 3.95 9.05
CA LEU A 93 -7.22 2.52 9.22
C LEU A 93 -6.64 1.77 8.01
N PHE A 94 -5.68 0.89 8.28
CA PHE A 94 -5.07 0.03 7.28
C PHE A 94 -5.92 -1.23 7.07
N LEU A 95 -6.36 -1.46 5.84
CA LEU A 95 -7.04 -2.68 5.42
C LEU A 95 -6.04 -3.84 5.29
N PRO A 96 -6.52 -5.10 5.23
CA PRO A 96 -5.66 -6.24 4.92
C PRO A 96 -4.95 -6.08 3.58
N THR A 97 -3.65 -6.34 3.56
CA THR A 97 -2.81 -6.22 2.37
C THR A 97 -3.27 -7.17 1.27
N GLN A 98 -3.42 -6.65 0.07
CA GLN A 98 -3.72 -7.42 -1.13
C GLN A 98 -2.42 -7.97 -1.71
N ALA A 99 -2.02 -9.15 -1.26
CA ALA A 99 -0.71 -9.73 -1.57
C ALA A 99 -0.62 -10.31 -3.00
N VAL A 100 -1.73 -10.58 -3.67
CA VAL A 100 -1.76 -11.05 -5.07
C VAL A 100 -2.38 -9.96 -5.93
N GLY A 101 -1.58 -9.37 -6.81
CA GLY A 101 -1.95 -8.27 -7.68
C GLY A 101 -1.88 -8.62 -9.17
N LEU A 102 -1.69 -7.58 -9.99
CA LEU A 102 -1.52 -7.67 -11.44
C LEU A 102 -0.03 -7.58 -11.77
N SER A 103 0.58 -8.73 -12.09
CA SER A 103 2.01 -8.87 -12.39
C SER A 103 2.25 -9.75 -13.64
N PRO A 104 1.66 -9.42 -14.80
CA PRO A 104 1.84 -10.21 -16.03
C PRO A 104 3.28 -10.16 -16.56
N GLU A 105 4.02 -9.11 -16.26
CA GLU A 105 5.41 -8.91 -16.66
C GLU A 105 6.38 -9.94 -16.05
N HIS A 106 5.97 -10.59 -14.97
CA HIS A 106 6.74 -11.64 -14.28
C HIS A 106 6.19 -13.06 -14.51
N ALA A 107 5.11 -13.20 -15.26
CA ALA A 107 4.37 -14.48 -15.41
C ALA A 107 5.18 -15.63 -16.04
N ARG A 108 6.33 -15.34 -16.66
CA ARG A 108 7.23 -16.36 -17.22
C ARG A 108 8.15 -17.00 -16.19
N PHE A 109 8.25 -16.39 -15.01
CA PHE A 109 9.07 -16.91 -13.91
C PHE A 109 8.22 -17.75 -12.96
N ALA A 110 8.73 -18.93 -12.60
CA ALA A 110 8.02 -19.85 -11.72
C ALA A 110 7.75 -19.22 -10.34
N GLY A 111 6.57 -19.49 -9.80
CA GLY A 111 6.15 -19.00 -8.48
C GLY A 111 5.37 -17.67 -8.51
N THR A 112 5.45 -16.87 -9.55
CA THR A 112 4.65 -15.65 -9.69
C THR A 112 3.15 -15.98 -9.72
N LEU A 113 2.38 -15.30 -8.87
CA LEU A 113 0.93 -15.34 -8.85
C LEU A 113 0.41 -14.01 -9.40
N THR A 114 -0.30 -14.04 -10.52
CA THR A 114 -0.86 -12.82 -11.10
C THR A 114 -2.35 -12.97 -11.38
N LEU A 115 -3.10 -11.93 -11.09
CA LEU A 115 -4.48 -11.77 -11.52
C LEU A 115 -4.53 -11.18 -12.93
N ARG A 116 -5.67 -11.31 -13.60
CA ARG A 116 -5.97 -10.52 -14.80
C ARG A 116 -6.33 -9.09 -14.43
N ALA A 117 -6.12 -8.15 -15.35
CA ALA A 117 -6.41 -6.74 -15.10
C ALA A 117 -7.88 -6.51 -14.69
N GLU A 118 -8.84 -7.14 -15.41
CA GLU A 118 -10.27 -7.02 -15.09
C GLU A 118 -10.61 -7.60 -13.72
N THR A 119 -9.93 -8.68 -13.28
CA THR A 119 -10.12 -9.27 -11.95
C THR A 119 -9.59 -8.33 -10.86
N THR A 120 -8.41 -7.76 -11.07
CA THR A 120 -7.77 -6.82 -10.14
C THR A 120 -8.61 -5.55 -9.98
N ILE A 121 -9.07 -4.97 -11.10
CA ILE A 121 -9.96 -3.80 -11.09
C ILE A 121 -11.23 -4.12 -10.29
N ARG A 122 -11.88 -5.25 -10.57
CA ARG A 122 -13.11 -5.65 -9.87
C ARG A 122 -12.86 -5.86 -8.38
N LEU A 123 -11.80 -6.60 -8.00
CA LEU A 123 -11.46 -6.87 -6.60
C LEU A 123 -11.28 -5.57 -5.79
N TRP A 124 -10.47 -4.64 -6.31
CA TRP A 124 -10.21 -3.40 -5.57
C TRP A 124 -11.40 -2.45 -5.59
N THR A 125 -12.21 -2.48 -6.64
CA THR A 125 -13.48 -1.73 -6.70
C THR A 125 -14.47 -2.27 -5.67
N ASP A 126 -14.65 -3.59 -5.57
CA ASP A 126 -15.57 -4.22 -4.61
C ASP A 126 -15.14 -3.93 -3.15
N ILE A 127 -13.82 -3.93 -2.87
CA ILE A 127 -13.30 -3.51 -1.56
C ILE A 127 -13.61 -2.03 -1.30
N GLY A 128 -13.35 -1.15 -2.28
CA GLY A 128 -13.64 0.28 -2.18
C GLY A 128 -15.13 0.57 -1.98
N GLU A 129 -16.00 -0.17 -2.64
CA GLU A 129 -17.46 -0.11 -2.44
C GLU A 129 -17.87 -0.52 -1.02
N SER A 130 -17.24 -1.57 -0.48
CA SER A 130 -17.48 -2.02 0.89
C SER A 130 -17.02 -0.97 1.91
N VAL A 131 -15.89 -0.32 1.66
CA VAL A 131 -15.40 0.82 2.45
C VAL A 131 -16.41 1.97 2.41
N ALA A 132 -16.90 2.32 1.22
CA ALA A 132 -17.91 3.38 1.05
C ALA A 132 -19.25 3.04 1.74
N ALA A 133 -19.68 1.77 1.68
CA ALA A 133 -20.91 1.29 2.33
C ALA A 133 -20.85 1.42 3.86
N SER A 134 -19.64 1.34 4.46
CA SER A 134 -19.47 1.59 5.89
C SER A 134 -19.57 3.07 6.29
N GLY A 135 -19.65 3.99 5.32
CA GLY A 135 -19.73 5.44 5.53
C GLY A 135 -18.40 6.18 5.33
N VAL A 136 -17.29 5.46 5.17
CA VAL A 136 -15.97 6.07 4.93
C VAL A 136 -15.91 6.70 3.54
N ARG A 137 -15.35 7.91 3.44
CA ARG A 137 -15.31 8.70 2.20
C ARG A 137 -13.90 9.01 1.69
N LYS A 138 -12.86 8.71 2.47
CA LYS A 138 -11.46 8.90 2.09
C LYS A 138 -10.77 7.55 1.94
N LEU A 139 -10.17 7.29 0.78
CA LEU A 139 -9.46 6.04 0.47
C LEU A 139 -8.08 6.36 -0.10
N VAL A 140 -7.06 5.68 0.39
CA VAL A 140 -5.71 5.67 -0.16
C VAL A 140 -5.40 4.26 -0.65
N LEU A 141 -5.13 4.11 -1.96
CA LEU A 141 -4.55 2.90 -2.54
C LEU A 141 -3.04 3.02 -2.38
N LEU A 142 -2.45 2.28 -1.43
CA LEU A 142 -1.01 2.33 -1.12
C LEU A 142 -0.30 1.18 -1.83
N ASN A 143 0.47 1.50 -2.85
CA ASN A 143 1.07 0.53 -3.76
C ASN A 143 2.54 0.28 -3.47
N SER A 144 2.94 -0.99 -3.63
CA SER A 144 4.32 -1.47 -3.57
C SER A 144 4.80 -2.10 -4.88
N HIS A 145 3.93 -2.29 -5.89
CA HIS A 145 4.25 -2.96 -7.14
C HIS A 145 4.10 -2.01 -8.35
N GLY A 146 5.18 -1.83 -9.12
CA GLY A 146 5.21 -0.90 -10.26
C GLY A 146 4.32 -1.29 -11.43
N GLY A 147 4.05 -2.60 -11.63
CA GLY A 147 3.31 -3.13 -12.77
C GLY A 147 1.81 -2.79 -12.76
N GLN A 148 1.23 -2.50 -11.60
CA GLN A 148 -0.22 -2.31 -11.43
C GLN A 148 -0.69 -0.85 -11.31
N VAL A 149 0.19 0.14 -11.48
CA VAL A 149 -0.15 1.57 -11.37
C VAL A 149 -1.30 1.99 -12.28
N GLY A 150 -1.38 1.43 -13.50
CA GLY A 150 -2.45 1.73 -14.45
C GLY A 150 -3.84 1.33 -13.97
N VAL A 151 -3.97 0.17 -13.33
CA VAL A 151 -5.27 -0.29 -12.80
C VAL A 151 -5.67 0.46 -11.53
N MET A 152 -4.71 0.94 -10.73
CA MET A 152 -5.00 1.81 -9.59
C MET A 152 -5.69 3.11 -10.02
N ASP A 153 -5.21 3.76 -11.07
CA ASP A 153 -5.83 4.99 -11.60
C ASP A 153 -7.26 4.75 -12.07
N ILE A 154 -7.52 3.62 -12.75
CA ILE A 154 -8.87 3.22 -13.19
C ILE A 154 -9.79 3.06 -11.98
N VAL A 155 -9.38 2.30 -10.96
CA VAL A 155 -10.18 2.06 -9.75
C VAL A 155 -10.43 3.37 -8.98
N ALA A 156 -9.40 4.20 -8.80
CA ALA A 156 -9.53 5.46 -8.10
C ALA A 156 -10.55 6.39 -8.77
N ARG A 157 -10.52 6.50 -10.11
CA ARG A 157 -11.46 7.31 -10.90
C ARG A 157 -12.86 6.75 -10.86
N ASP A 158 -13.03 5.43 -10.93
CA ASP A 158 -14.33 4.78 -10.86
C ASP A 158 -15.01 5.03 -9.50
N LEU A 159 -14.32 4.75 -8.39
CA LEU A 159 -14.84 5.00 -7.05
C LEU A 159 -15.15 6.48 -6.81
N ARG A 160 -14.29 7.39 -7.33
CA ARG A 160 -14.54 8.81 -7.29
C ARG A 160 -15.80 9.20 -8.07
N ALA A 161 -15.97 8.67 -9.28
CA ALA A 161 -17.09 9.05 -10.16
C ALA A 161 -18.43 8.50 -9.65
N ARG A 162 -18.49 7.24 -9.26
CA ARG A 162 -19.74 6.57 -8.87
C ARG A 162 -20.13 6.85 -7.42
N LEU A 163 -19.17 6.90 -6.50
CA LEU A 163 -19.44 6.94 -5.07
C LEU A 163 -19.09 8.28 -4.41
N GLY A 164 -18.54 9.22 -5.16
CA GLY A 164 -18.14 10.52 -4.63
C GLY A 164 -17.03 10.47 -3.59
N MET A 165 -16.22 9.42 -3.57
CA MET A 165 -15.12 9.27 -2.63
C MET A 165 -13.94 10.18 -2.99
N LEU A 166 -13.20 10.60 -1.98
CA LEU A 166 -11.86 11.18 -2.13
C LEU A 166 -10.86 10.02 -2.18
N VAL A 167 -10.29 9.74 -3.37
CA VAL A 167 -9.39 8.59 -3.57
C VAL A 167 -8.03 9.08 -4.04
N TYR A 168 -6.96 8.62 -3.38
CA TYR A 168 -5.58 8.82 -3.79
C TYR A 168 -4.90 7.49 -4.13
N SER A 169 -4.20 7.46 -5.25
CA SER A 169 -3.26 6.39 -5.62
C SER A 169 -1.85 6.81 -5.22
N VAL A 170 -1.19 6.03 -4.38
CA VAL A 170 0.12 6.36 -3.81
C VAL A 170 1.05 5.17 -4.01
N ASN A 171 2.21 5.42 -4.63
CA ASN A 171 3.32 4.48 -4.63
C ASN A 171 4.27 4.87 -3.51
N TRP A 172 4.60 3.94 -2.58
CA TRP A 172 5.50 4.29 -1.47
C TRP A 172 6.86 4.80 -1.99
N PHE A 173 7.35 4.22 -3.10
CA PHE A 173 8.60 4.60 -3.74
C PHE A 173 8.55 5.95 -4.49
N GLY A 174 7.39 6.57 -4.59
CA GLY A 174 7.19 7.94 -5.09
C GLY A 174 7.04 8.98 -3.97
N LEU A 175 7.04 8.57 -2.71
CA LEU A 175 7.00 9.49 -1.58
C LEU A 175 8.35 10.23 -1.42
N PRO A 176 8.35 11.46 -0.88
CA PRO A 176 9.60 12.16 -0.59
C PRO A 176 10.32 11.46 0.58
N LEU A 177 11.42 10.78 0.28
CA LEU A 177 12.21 10.03 1.26
C LEU A 177 13.20 10.97 1.96
N VAL A 178 12.73 11.65 3.00
CA VAL A 178 13.52 12.62 3.77
C VAL A 178 13.83 12.02 5.15
N GLY A 179 15.11 11.96 5.49
CA GLY A 179 15.57 11.48 6.78
C GLY A 179 15.32 12.48 7.92
N PRO A 180 15.59 12.10 9.16
CA PRO A 180 15.24 12.89 10.35
C PRO A 180 15.98 14.23 10.45
N GLN A 181 17.09 14.42 9.73
CA GLN A 181 17.86 15.65 9.69
C GLN A 181 17.60 16.48 8.43
N GLY A 182 16.62 16.07 7.61
CA GLY A 182 16.26 16.73 6.35
C GLY A 182 17.09 16.26 5.14
N GLU A 183 17.91 15.24 5.29
CA GLU A 183 18.72 14.65 4.22
C GLU A 183 17.84 13.85 3.23
N ASP A 184 18.19 13.90 1.94
CA ASP A 184 17.56 13.07 0.89
C ASP A 184 18.08 11.63 1.00
N VAL A 185 17.23 10.71 1.41
CA VAL A 185 17.56 9.28 1.53
C VAL A 185 17.79 8.62 0.18
N ASN A 186 17.20 9.15 -0.90
CA ASN A 186 17.49 8.67 -2.25
C ASN A 186 18.96 8.84 -2.64
N ALA A 187 19.67 9.81 -2.06
CA ALA A 187 21.10 10.02 -2.29
C ALA A 187 22.00 8.87 -1.81
N LEU A 188 21.46 7.90 -1.06
CA LEU A 188 22.16 6.65 -0.70
C LEU A 188 22.41 5.73 -1.88
N PHE A 189 21.64 5.91 -2.95
CA PHE A 189 21.66 5.10 -4.14
C PHE A 189 22.13 5.93 -5.34
N SER A 190 22.82 5.27 -6.27
CA SER A 190 23.35 5.98 -7.43
C SER A 190 22.22 6.44 -8.36
N PRO A 191 22.43 7.52 -9.16
CA PRO A 191 21.50 7.89 -10.21
C PRO A 191 21.27 6.78 -11.25
N HIS A 192 22.26 5.90 -11.42
CA HIS A 192 22.15 4.71 -12.29
C HIS A 192 21.15 3.71 -11.69
N GLU A 193 21.22 3.42 -10.39
CA GLU A 193 20.28 2.54 -9.70
C GLU A 193 18.84 3.06 -9.80
N HIS A 194 18.61 4.35 -9.51
CA HIS A 194 17.28 4.96 -9.65
C HIS A 194 16.71 4.87 -11.06
N ARG A 195 17.56 4.90 -12.08
CA ARG A 195 17.10 4.87 -13.46
C ARG A 195 16.89 3.46 -14.01
N PHE A 196 17.74 2.51 -13.65
CA PHE A 196 17.82 1.20 -14.28
C PHE A 196 17.59 0.05 -13.32
N GLY A 197 17.75 0.26 -12.01
CA GLY A 197 17.52 -0.73 -10.96
C GLY A 197 16.06 -0.80 -10.51
N ILE A 198 15.15 -1.02 -11.46
CA ILE A 198 13.70 -0.88 -11.25
C ILE A 198 13.02 -2.10 -10.61
N HIS A 199 13.75 -3.21 -10.37
CA HIS A 199 13.18 -4.43 -9.82
C HIS A 199 14.26 -5.33 -9.21
N ALA A 200 14.08 -5.74 -7.96
CA ALA A 200 15.01 -6.59 -7.22
C ALA A 200 16.45 -6.05 -7.18
N GLY A 201 16.61 -4.73 -7.26
CA GLY A 201 17.90 -4.05 -7.24
C GLY A 201 18.39 -3.75 -5.83
N GLU A 202 19.26 -2.73 -5.70
CA GLU A 202 19.88 -2.35 -4.45
C GLU A 202 18.86 -1.89 -3.41
N ILE A 203 17.81 -1.13 -3.84
CA ILE A 203 16.82 -0.55 -2.92
C ILE A 203 15.98 -1.64 -2.26
N GLU A 204 15.31 -2.47 -3.05
CA GLU A 204 14.43 -3.53 -2.53
C GLU A 204 15.21 -4.59 -1.76
N THR A 205 16.40 -4.97 -2.24
CA THR A 205 17.28 -5.90 -1.52
C THR A 205 17.71 -5.33 -0.18
N SER A 206 18.02 -4.02 -0.10
CA SER A 206 18.35 -3.37 1.16
C SER A 206 17.19 -3.38 2.15
N MET A 207 15.98 -3.07 1.68
CA MET A 207 14.78 -3.09 2.52
C MET A 207 14.48 -4.51 3.02
N MET A 208 14.61 -5.53 2.17
CA MET A 208 14.44 -6.93 2.57
C MET A 208 15.50 -7.38 3.58
N LEU A 209 16.76 -6.94 3.44
CA LEU A 209 17.80 -7.17 4.45
C LEU A 209 17.46 -6.56 5.81
N ALA A 210 16.75 -5.44 5.83
CA ALA A 210 16.30 -4.82 7.07
C ALA A 210 15.07 -5.52 7.67
N LEU A 211 14.12 -5.98 6.83
CA LEU A 211 12.85 -6.58 7.26
C LEU A 211 12.95 -8.08 7.54
N ALA A 212 13.60 -8.82 6.65
CA ALA A 212 13.64 -10.27 6.66
C ALA A 212 15.01 -10.80 6.15
N PRO A 213 16.14 -10.53 6.83
CA PRO A 213 17.47 -10.89 6.36
C PRO A 213 17.64 -12.39 6.09
N HIS A 214 16.92 -13.22 6.84
CA HIS A 214 16.92 -14.68 6.67
C HIS A 214 16.30 -15.17 5.36
N ALA A 215 15.51 -14.32 4.68
CA ALA A 215 14.86 -14.63 3.40
C ALA A 215 15.65 -14.13 2.18
N VAL A 216 16.81 -13.49 2.39
CA VAL A 216 17.66 -12.93 1.34
C VAL A 216 18.90 -13.80 1.15
N ASP A 217 19.10 -14.31 -0.07
CA ASP A 217 20.32 -15.06 -0.43
C ASP A 217 21.34 -14.12 -1.08
N MET A 218 22.17 -13.46 -0.26
CA MET A 218 23.20 -12.55 -0.76
C MET A 218 24.30 -13.22 -1.59
N GLN A 219 24.41 -14.56 -1.58
CA GLN A 219 25.35 -15.28 -2.45
C GLN A 219 24.87 -15.27 -3.92
N GLN A 220 23.57 -15.10 -4.15
CA GLN A 220 22.97 -14.96 -5.46
C GLN A 220 22.79 -13.50 -5.90
N ALA A 221 23.00 -12.52 -5.00
CA ALA A 221 22.89 -11.11 -5.31
C ALA A 221 24.05 -10.65 -6.20
N GLN A 222 23.72 -10.00 -7.31
CA GLN A 222 24.70 -9.53 -8.31
C GLN A 222 24.35 -8.10 -8.73
N ASN A 223 25.19 -7.49 -9.54
CA ASN A 223 24.83 -6.33 -10.33
C ASN A 223 24.16 -6.81 -11.62
N PHE A 224 22.83 -6.79 -11.64
CA PHE A 224 22.00 -7.24 -12.77
C PHE A 224 21.82 -6.12 -13.78
N ALA A 225 22.63 -6.12 -14.85
CA ALA A 225 22.57 -5.11 -15.90
C ALA A 225 21.23 -5.15 -16.66
N SER A 226 20.66 -4.00 -16.96
CA SER A 226 19.41 -3.87 -17.70
C SER A 226 19.66 -3.61 -19.19
N THR A 227 18.96 -4.34 -20.07
CA THR A 227 18.98 -3.98 -21.52
C THR A 227 18.44 -2.58 -21.81
N SER A 228 17.70 -1.96 -20.85
CA SER A 228 17.22 -0.59 -20.97
C SER A 228 18.36 0.44 -21.02
N GLU A 229 19.53 0.12 -20.50
CA GLU A 229 20.74 0.95 -20.59
C GLU A 229 21.19 1.13 -22.05
N VAL A 230 21.20 0.02 -22.81
CA VAL A 230 21.52 0.06 -24.24
C VAL A 230 20.49 0.88 -25.01
N ARG A 231 19.20 0.70 -24.73
CA ARG A 231 18.12 1.49 -25.33
C ARG A 231 18.27 2.99 -25.01
N ALA A 232 18.62 3.31 -23.76
CA ALA A 232 18.82 4.70 -23.33
C ALA A 232 19.99 5.38 -24.06
N ALA A 233 21.05 4.64 -24.37
CA ALA A 233 22.20 5.14 -25.11
C ALA A 233 21.91 5.32 -26.61
N GLN A 234 21.11 4.44 -27.20
CA GLN A 234 20.87 4.41 -28.64
C GLN A 234 19.67 5.25 -29.11
N PHE A 235 18.64 5.38 -28.28
CA PHE A 235 17.35 5.95 -28.66
C PHE A 235 16.91 7.09 -27.73
N PRO A 236 17.12 8.35 -28.09
CA PRO A 236 16.86 9.52 -27.22
C PRO A 236 15.41 9.67 -26.77
N ILE A 237 14.44 9.18 -27.54
CA ILE A 237 13.02 9.24 -27.20
C ILE A 237 12.56 7.95 -26.52
N LEU A 238 12.80 6.78 -27.13
CA LEU A 238 12.40 5.48 -26.57
C LEU A 238 13.15 5.13 -25.27
N GLY A 239 14.39 5.59 -25.16
CA GLY A 239 15.27 5.30 -24.01
C GLY A 239 15.26 6.36 -22.91
N ASN A 240 14.47 7.45 -23.01
CA ASN A 240 14.47 8.50 -21.99
C ASN A 240 13.62 8.19 -20.75
N GLY A 241 12.87 7.08 -20.76
CA GLY A 241 12.02 6.62 -19.64
C GLY A 241 10.77 7.46 -19.39
N LYS A 242 10.46 8.43 -20.25
CA LYS A 242 9.35 9.38 -20.07
C LYS A 242 8.37 9.42 -21.24
N SER A 243 8.88 9.48 -22.47
CA SER A 243 8.07 9.76 -23.67
C SER A 243 7.31 8.53 -24.18
N ALA A 244 7.84 7.34 -23.94
CA ALA A 244 7.26 6.09 -24.38
C ALA A 244 7.56 4.99 -23.33
N LYS A 245 6.54 4.20 -22.98
CA LYS A 245 6.69 3.04 -22.09
C LYS A 245 6.59 1.77 -22.93
N LEU A 246 7.62 0.93 -22.85
CA LEU A 246 7.58 -0.40 -23.45
C LEU A 246 6.61 -1.28 -22.67
N GLY A 247 5.77 -2.05 -23.35
CA GLY A 247 5.06 -3.17 -22.76
C GLY A 247 6.02 -4.37 -22.66
N TRP A 248 6.73 -4.44 -21.56
CA TRP A 248 7.83 -5.38 -21.36
C TRP A 248 7.44 -6.58 -20.52
N GLN A 249 8.21 -7.65 -20.68
CA GLN A 249 8.31 -8.75 -19.74
C GLN A 249 9.69 -8.72 -19.10
N MET A 250 9.84 -9.20 -17.87
CA MET A 250 11.09 -9.03 -17.11
C MET A 250 12.31 -9.63 -17.79
N GLN A 251 12.16 -10.73 -18.51
CA GLN A 251 13.24 -11.33 -19.31
C GLN A 251 13.70 -10.45 -20.48
N ASP A 252 12.92 -9.44 -20.91
CA ASP A 252 13.34 -8.46 -21.92
C ASP A 252 14.39 -7.50 -21.35
N TYR A 253 14.43 -7.34 -20.04
CA TYR A 253 15.42 -6.52 -19.34
C TYR A 253 16.61 -7.33 -18.85
N ASN A 254 16.35 -8.47 -18.16
CA ASN A 254 17.39 -9.37 -17.68
C ASN A 254 16.82 -10.78 -17.51
N PRO A 255 17.49 -11.83 -18.05
CA PRO A 255 17.01 -13.22 -17.96
C PRO A 255 16.99 -13.79 -16.53
N HIS A 256 17.74 -13.20 -15.58
CA HIS A 256 17.72 -13.59 -14.17
C HIS A 256 16.51 -13.03 -13.40
N GLY A 257 15.69 -12.20 -14.02
CA GLY A 257 14.50 -11.66 -13.36
C GLY A 257 14.76 -10.48 -12.43
N ALA A 258 15.93 -9.88 -12.46
CA ALA A 258 16.30 -8.72 -11.64
C ALA A 258 17.08 -7.71 -12.46
N VAL A 259 17.02 -6.42 -12.09
CA VAL A 259 17.85 -5.33 -12.62
C VAL A 259 18.24 -4.37 -11.50
N GLY A 260 19.49 -3.94 -11.49
CA GLY A 260 20.09 -3.10 -10.46
C GLY A 260 21.20 -3.81 -9.69
N ASN A 261 21.85 -3.07 -8.82
CA ASN A 261 23.03 -3.56 -8.10
C ASN A 261 22.68 -4.18 -6.75
N ALA A 262 21.98 -5.33 -6.75
CA ALA A 262 21.61 -6.04 -5.53
C ALA A 262 22.80 -6.38 -4.64
N ALA A 263 24.00 -6.60 -5.20
CA ALA A 263 25.22 -6.90 -4.45
C ALA A 263 25.70 -5.72 -3.55
N ALA A 264 25.29 -4.49 -3.86
CA ALA A 264 25.63 -3.31 -3.05
C ALA A 264 24.62 -3.02 -1.93
N ALA A 265 23.60 -3.85 -1.79
CA ALA A 265 22.56 -3.67 -0.79
C ALA A 265 23.07 -3.84 0.66
N SER A 266 22.46 -3.12 1.58
CA SER A 266 22.72 -3.27 3.01
C SER A 266 21.49 -3.01 3.87
N ALA A 267 21.40 -3.68 5.03
CA ALA A 267 20.30 -3.50 5.97
C ALA A 267 20.23 -2.05 6.51
N ASP A 268 21.36 -1.35 6.62
CA ASP A 268 21.40 0.06 7.06
C ASP A 268 20.67 0.95 6.04
N LYS A 269 20.98 0.83 4.74
CA LYS A 269 20.25 1.57 3.69
C LYS A 269 18.76 1.25 3.72
N GLY A 270 18.41 -0.03 3.85
CA GLY A 270 17.01 -0.47 3.92
C GLY A 270 16.26 0.13 5.11
N SER A 271 16.86 0.14 6.29
CA SER A 271 16.27 0.73 7.49
C SER A 271 16.02 2.23 7.33
N ARG A 272 16.95 2.95 6.69
CA ARG A 272 16.80 4.38 6.41
C ARG A 272 15.70 4.67 5.39
N VAL A 273 15.56 3.84 4.35
CA VAL A 273 14.45 3.93 3.39
C VAL A 273 13.12 3.68 4.07
N LEU A 274 13.00 2.63 4.90
CA LEU A 274 11.78 2.29 5.64
C LEU A 274 11.36 3.42 6.58
N ASP A 275 12.28 3.97 7.38
CA ASP A 275 11.99 5.09 8.30
C ASP A 275 11.52 6.33 7.52
N ALA A 276 12.21 6.71 6.44
CA ALA A 276 11.84 7.86 5.62
C ALA A 276 10.47 7.67 4.93
N ALA A 277 10.21 6.48 4.37
CA ALA A 277 8.92 6.14 3.74
C ALA A 277 7.78 6.13 4.77
N GLY A 278 8.03 5.60 5.97
CA GLY A 278 7.07 5.61 7.07
C GLY A 278 6.71 7.03 7.52
N ARG A 279 7.70 7.91 7.71
CA ARG A 279 7.50 9.34 8.01
C ARG A 279 6.71 10.04 6.91
N ALA A 280 7.05 9.80 5.65
CA ALA A 280 6.38 10.38 4.50
C ALA A 280 4.92 9.92 4.40
N LEU A 281 4.65 8.62 4.63
CA LEU A 281 3.30 8.06 4.65
C LEU A 281 2.46 8.69 5.78
N ALA A 282 3.00 8.78 7.00
CA ALA A 282 2.31 9.40 8.12
C ALA A 282 1.95 10.87 7.83
N ARG A 283 2.88 11.62 7.23
CA ARG A 283 2.67 13.01 6.80
C ARG A 283 1.61 13.12 5.70
N LEU A 284 1.67 12.25 4.68
CA LEU A 284 0.63 12.19 3.64
C LEU A 284 -0.75 11.95 4.24
N LEU A 285 -0.89 11.01 5.18
CA LEU A 285 -2.17 10.71 5.83
C LEU A 285 -2.68 11.88 6.67
N ALA A 286 -1.81 12.66 7.29
CA ALA A 286 -2.18 13.90 7.96
C ALA A 286 -2.69 14.96 6.97
N GLU A 287 -2.09 15.09 5.79
CA GLU A 287 -2.57 15.98 4.72
C GLU A 287 -3.93 15.51 4.17
N VAL A 288 -4.12 14.20 3.95
CA VAL A 288 -5.42 13.64 3.55
C VAL A 288 -6.49 13.85 4.63
N HIS A 289 -6.11 13.77 5.91
CA HIS A 289 -7.03 14.10 7.01
C HIS A 289 -7.52 15.55 6.94
N GLN A 290 -6.61 16.50 6.75
CA GLN A 290 -6.91 17.93 6.67
C GLN A 290 -7.69 18.30 5.41
N LEU A 291 -7.56 17.54 4.32
CA LEU A 291 -8.22 17.84 3.06
C LEU A 291 -9.74 17.64 3.19
N PRO A 292 -10.56 18.71 2.97
CA PRO A 292 -12.00 18.62 3.14
C PRO A 292 -12.65 17.79 2.03
N LEU A 293 -13.70 17.05 2.36
CA LEU A 293 -14.49 16.29 1.37
C LEU A 293 -15.11 17.19 0.28
N SER A 294 -15.31 18.48 0.55
CA SER A 294 -15.75 19.47 -0.45
C SER A 294 -14.75 19.70 -1.59
N THR A 295 -13.53 19.17 -1.50
CA THR A 295 -12.57 19.05 -2.61
C THR A 295 -13.16 18.25 -3.76
N VAL A 296 -13.99 17.26 -3.46
CA VAL A 296 -14.73 16.45 -4.43
C VAL A 296 -16.01 17.20 -4.82
N LYS A 297 -16.09 17.69 -6.06
CA LYS A 297 -17.27 18.41 -6.57
C LYS A 297 -18.27 17.42 -7.17
N HIS A 298 -19.52 17.47 -6.72
CA HIS A 298 -20.61 16.62 -7.19
C HIS A 298 -21.39 17.26 -8.33
N HIS A 299 -21.39 18.59 -8.43
CA HIS A 299 -22.11 19.35 -9.45
C HIS A 299 -21.16 20.29 -10.18
N LEU A 300 -21.47 20.55 -11.44
CA LEU A 300 -20.82 21.63 -12.17
C LEU A 300 -21.22 22.98 -11.53
N ALA A 301 -20.31 23.93 -11.50
CA ALA A 301 -20.68 25.30 -11.18
C ALA A 301 -21.68 25.79 -12.22
N SER A 302 -22.75 26.46 -11.82
CA SER A 302 -23.61 27.15 -12.76
C SER A 302 -22.74 28.11 -13.60
N PRO A 303 -22.96 28.19 -14.94
CA PRO A 303 -22.26 29.19 -15.73
C PRO A 303 -22.51 30.57 -15.13
N PRO A 304 -21.53 31.49 -15.15
CA PRO A 304 -21.77 32.86 -14.74
C PRO A 304 -22.89 33.45 -15.56
N ALA A 305 -23.81 34.16 -14.89
CA ALA A 305 -24.97 34.81 -15.49
C ALA A 305 -24.55 35.90 -16.48
#